data_765f3a8fc070bef30ab1707bb035962e
#
_entry.id   765f3a8fc070bef30ab1707bb035962e
#
_cell.length_a   1.000
_cell.length_b   1.000
_cell.length_c   1.000
_cell.angle_alpha   90.00
_cell.angle_beta   90.00
_cell.angle_gamma   90.00
#
_symmetry.space_group_name_H-M   'P 1'
#
loop_
_entity.id
_entity.type
_entity.pdbx_description
1 polymer ?
#
loop_
_entity_poly.entity_id
_entity_poly.type
_entity_poly.pdbx_seq_one_letter_code
_entity_poly.pdbx_strand_id
1 'polypeptide(L)'
;MRILALVLAGATLTLGGGAVLGSDADQHGAAAARTDHTNHAAHDAHAVPFKAGGVITGGGAIASAFVLPGAATTRQLLEGAVHNSEFVDVPGAGGPARAFVSYPDRADRAPVVIVTTDEGMTDWARALAFQASRDGFIGIVPDSPSPAVERFASRIPAANGAITSLEVGDGRIHAEAGTAPTATFALSDRGWASALEFLSAQTGNRFDPLPGMDHVAMEMRAGQATGQAGPGTKPRETPGLNVKPDDLPANWVMAERIVGTTPRRNEWVDVAVPGTQVRMHTWVVYPEGEQKVGAVLVLHGASGVTDWVRGVADQLAKDGFIALVPDLSSGLGPDGGNFDSFRFMDDRMRATQALNREAVMGRIKAVRDFAAKMPRSNGRTGSIGFCGGGTNSFTLATDAPGHNASVVYYGGPPPVASLAKASAPVLGFYGEDDARIFSTVAGTRAEMTRLGKSYESHTYPHATHSFLWMQDLGNNFEATADSWPRTIAFYRQHLATPPSR
;
A
#
# COMPACT_ATOMS: atom_id res chain seq x y z
N MET A 1 31.19 7.24 -50.00
CA MET A 1 32.28 6.32 -50.35
C MET A 1 32.18 5.17 -49.37
N ARG A 2 31.71 4.10 -49.88
CA ARG A 2 32.30 2.74 -49.99
C ARG A 2 32.38 2.04 -48.62
N ILE A 3 31.60 1.04 -48.36
CA ILE A 3 31.42 -0.31 -48.94
C ILE A 3 31.92 -1.37 -47.97
N LEU A 4 31.01 -2.26 -47.53
CA LEU A 4 30.96 -3.72 -47.73
C LEU A 4 31.88 -4.52 -46.80
N ALA A 5 31.64 -5.71 -46.30
CA ALA A 5 30.72 -6.82 -46.56
C ALA A 5 30.91 -7.82 -45.40
N LEU A 6 29.88 -8.53 -44.93
CA LEU A 6 29.44 -9.88 -45.36
C LEU A 6 30.47 -11.02 -45.25
N VAL A 7 30.11 -12.09 -44.50
CA VAL A 7 30.22 -13.55 -44.80
C VAL A 7 29.69 -14.29 -43.56
N LEU A 8 28.60 -14.95 -43.51
CA LEU A 8 28.00 -16.22 -43.93
C LEU A 8 28.87 -17.47 -43.85
N ALA A 9 28.38 -18.46 -43.17
CA ALA A 9 28.32 -19.92 -43.40
C ALA A 9 28.41 -20.65 -42.06
N GLY A 10 27.68 -21.68 -41.73
CA GLY A 10 26.77 -22.58 -42.43
C GLY A 10 26.78 -23.92 -41.71
N ALA A 11 25.62 -24.47 -41.50
CA ALA A 11 25.15 -25.85 -41.58
C ALA A 11 26.03 -26.99 -40.98
N THR A 12 25.46 -27.99 -40.32
CA THR A 12 24.64 -29.11 -40.81
C THR A 12 24.18 -29.99 -39.63
N LEU A 13 22.96 -30.33 -39.59
CA LEU A 13 22.21 -31.59 -39.58
C LEU A 13 22.95 -32.89 -39.20
N THR A 14 22.34 -33.67 -38.27
CA THR A 14 22.06 -35.10 -38.54
C THR A 14 20.81 -35.59 -37.79
N LEU A 15 20.05 -36.34 -38.53
CA LEU A 15 18.80 -37.05 -38.24
C LEU A 15 19.02 -38.41 -37.55
N GLY A 16 18.00 -38.90 -36.89
CA GLY A 16 17.73 -40.30 -36.58
C GLY A 16 16.64 -40.40 -35.54
N GLY A 17 15.46 -40.78 -35.72
CA GLY A 17 14.88 -41.84 -36.51
C GLY A 17 14.32 -42.88 -35.57
N GLY A 18 12.96 -43.06 -35.50
CA GLY A 18 12.36 -44.20 -34.83
C GLY A 18 10.90 -43.98 -34.47
N ALA A 19 10.03 -44.31 -35.40
CA ALA A 19 8.58 -44.41 -35.22
C ALA A 19 8.19 -45.77 -34.64
N VAL A 20 7.08 -45.84 -33.84
CA VAL A 20 6.09 -46.93 -33.96
C VAL A 20 4.73 -46.47 -33.42
N LEU A 21 3.73 -46.79 -34.18
CA LEU A 21 2.28 -46.62 -34.18
C LEU A 21 1.55 -47.19 -32.98
N GLY A 22 0.36 -46.59 -32.70
CA GLY A 22 -0.72 -47.24 -31.95
C GLY A 22 -1.91 -46.28 -31.78
N SER A 23 -2.90 -46.50 -32.61
CA SER A 23 -4.27 -45.91 -32.62
C SER A 23 -5.02 -46.20 -31.34
N ASP A 24 -5.87 -45.27 -30.86
CA ASP A 24 -7.33 -45.36 -30.96
C ASP A 24 -8.01 -44.13 -30.34
N ALA A 25 -9.03 -43.71 -31.01
CA ALA A 25 -9.96 -42.67 -30.61
C ALA A 25 -10.86 -43.16 -29.48
N ASP A 26 -11.13 -42.24 -28.52
CA ASP A 26 -12.54 -42.11 -28.09
C ASP A 26 -12.78 -40.73 -27.43
N GLN A 27 -13.91 -40.18 -27.79
CA GLN A 27 -14.56 -38.97 -27.27
C GLN A 27 -14.88 -39.16 -25.80
N HIS A 28 -14.68 -38.12 -24.98
CA HIS A 28 -15.65 -37.69 -23.99
C HIS A 28 -15.24 -36.40 -23.30
N GLY A 29 -16.12 -35.44 -23.35
CA GLY A 29 -16.52 -34.50 -22.30
C GLY A 29 -15.43 -33.73 -21.57
N ALA A 30 -15.18 -32.48 -21.99
CA ALA A 30 -14.49 -31.48 -21.16
C ALA A 30 -15.36 -31.13 -19.93
N ALA A 31 -15.11 -31.81 -18.82
CA ALA A 31 -15.50 -31.32 -17.50
C ALA A 31 -14.39 -30.37 -17.04
N ALA A 32 -14.74 -29.06 -16.98
CA ALA A 32 -13.88 -28.08 -16.34
C ALA A 32 -13.62 -28.50 -14.90
N ALA A 33 -12.40 -28.85 -14.61
CA ALA A 33 -11.94 -29.07 -13.25
C ALA A 33 -12.03 -27.70 -12.51
N ARG A 34 -13.01 -27.59 -11.62
CA ARG A 34 -13.03 -26.59 -10.58
C ARG A 34 -11.85 -26.90 -9.68
N THR A 35 -10.76 -26.17 -9.82
CA THR A 35 -9.73 -26.12 -8.79
C THR A 35 -10.31 -25.33 -7.62
N ASP A 36 -10.65 -26.06 -6.59
CA ASP A 36 -11.12 -25.59 -5.31
C ASP A 36 -9.92 -24.94 -4.59
N HIS A 37 -9.83 -23.60 -4.64
CA HIS A 37 -8.79 -22.84 -3.95
C HIS A 37 -9.17 -22.53 -2.50
N THR A 38 -9.69 -23.50 -1.77
CA THR A 38 -10.03 -23.39 -0.34
C THR A 38 -8.83 -23.57 0.59
N ASN A 39 -7.60 -23.31 0.14
CA ASN A 39 -6.40 -23.50 0.96
C ASN A 39 -5.73 -22.16 1.36
N HIS A 40 -6.51 -21.13 1.71
CA HIS A 40 -5.96 -19.90 2.30
C HIS A 40 -5.58 -20.02 3.78
N ALA A 41 -6.00 -21.08 4.46
CA ALA A 41 -5.65 -21.34 5.87
C ALA A 41 -4.18 -21.74 6.09
N ALA A 42 -3.39 -21.96 5.03
CA ALA A 42 -2.00 -22.39 5.15
C ALA A 42 -0.98 -21.24 5.21
N HIS A 43 -1.36 -20.01 4.86
CA HIS A 43 -0.44 -18.86 4.89
C HIS A 43 -0.26 -18.26 6.28
N ASP A 44 -1.24 -18.39 7.17
CA ASP A 44 -1.17 -17.86 8.52
C ASP A 44 -0.54 -18.85 9.55
N ALA A 45 -0.29 -20.10 9.16
CA ALA A 45 0.19 -21.16 10.07
C ALA A 45 1.70 -21.10 10.39
N HIS A 46 2.46 -20.13 9.85
CA HIS A 46 3.90 -19.98 10.11
C HIS A 46 4.27 -18.78 10.97
N ALA A 47 3.32 -18.16 11.66
CA ALA A 47 3.63 -17.26 12.75
C ALA A 47 4.26 -18.07 13.89
N VAL A 48 5.58 -18.00 14.02
CA VAL A 48 6.29 -18.57 15.17
C VAL A 48 5.72 -17.89 16.41
N PRO A 49 5.22 -18.63 17.43
CA PRO A 49 4.64 -18.01 18.61
C PRO A 49 5.72 -17.23 19.37
N PHE A 50 5.58 -15.91 19.37
CA PHE A 50 6.41 -15.03 20.17
C PHE A 50 6.02 -15.20 21.64
N LYS A 51 6.93 -15.71 22.45
CA LYS A 51 6.79 -15.67 23.91
C LYS A 51 6.95 -14.23 24.38
N ALA A 52 5.84 -13.58 24.70
CA ALA A 52 5.86 -12.29 25.41
C ALA A 52 6.59 -12.47 26.73
N GLY A 53 7.79 -11.93 26.81
CA GLY A 53 8.54 -11.80 28.06
C GLY A 53 8.00 -10.60 28.84
N GLY A 54 7.47 -10.86 30.05
CA GLY A 54 7.38 -9.92 31.15
C GLY A 54 6.29 -8.85 31.07
N VAL A 55 5.20 -9.07 31.79
CA VAL A 55 4.29 -8.02 32.25
C VAL A 55 5.03 -7.06 33.16
N ILE A 56 5.27 -5.83 32.73
CA ILE A 56 5.72 -4.75 33.61
C ILE A 56 4.50 -4.06 34.18
N THR A 57 4.16 -4.37 35.44
CA THR A 57 3.21 -3.60 36.25
C THR A 57 3.99 -2.48 36.95
N GLY A 58 3.74 -1.23 36.54
CA GLY A 58 4.30 -0.04 37.21
C GLY A 58 4.01 1.19 36.37
N GLY A 59 3.17 2.11 36.86
CA GLY A 59 2.88 3.40 36.24
C GLY A 59 4.13 4.26 36.19
N GLY A 60 4.74 4.35 35.05
CA GLY A 60 5.78 5.26 34.62
C GLY A 60 5.66 5.37 33.12
N ALA A 61 5.95 6.55 32.54
CA ALA A 61 5.92 6.81 31.12
C ALA A 61 6.32 5.56 30.33
N ILE A 62 5.47 5.14 29.40
CA ILE A 62 5.73 3.99 28.52
C ILE A 62 6.91 4.42 27.64
N ALA A 63 8.12 4.14 28.10
CA ALA A 63 9.27 4.09 27.21
C ALA A 63 8.91 3.02 26.16
N SER A 64 8.76 3.41 24.89
CA SER A 64 8.60 2.44 23.82
C SER A 64 9.71 1.41 23.99
N ALA A 65 9.39 0.12 23.96
CA ALA A 65 10.39 -0.92 24.14
C ALA A 65 11.31 -0.92 22.93
N PHE A 66 12.37 -0.11 22.98
CA PHE A 66 13.38 -0.06 21.95
C PHE A 66 14.17 -1.37 21.97
N VAL A 67 13.90 -2.19 21.01
CA VAL A 67 14.67 -3.40 20.78
C VAL A 67 15.29 -3.27 19.40
N LEU A 68 16.63 -3.30 19.33
CA LEU A 68 17.32 -3.37 18.05
C LEU A 68 16.83 -4.58 17.25
N PRO A 69 16.52 -4.41 15.96
CA PRO A 69 16.10 -5.52 15.14
C PRO A 69 17.16 -6.62 15.10
N GLY A 70 16.86 -7.79 15.62
CA GLY A 70 17.67 -8.99 15.39
C GLY A 70 17.26 -9.66 14.08
N ALA A 71 17.99 -10.68 13.64
CA ALA A 71 17.70 -11.38 12.37
C ALA A 71 16.27 -11.89 12.27
N ALA A 72 15.71 -12.38 13.38
CA ALA A 72 14.32 -12.90 13.42
C ALA A 72 13.25 -11.80 13.44
N THR A 73 13.54 -10.63 14.03
CA THR A 73 12.59 -9.54 14.21
C THR A 73 12.66 -8.52 13.08
N THR A 74 13.77 -8.46 12.34
CA THR A 74 13.94 -7.54 11.18
C THR A 74 12.82 -7.72 10.15
N ARG A 75 12.57 -8.95 9.73
CA ARG A 75 11.50 -9.24 8.75
C ARG A 75 10.14 -8.84 9.27
N GLN A 76 9.85 -9.16 10.51
CA GLN A 76 8.58 -8.82 11.14
C GLN A 76 8.35 -7.31 11.23
N LEU A 77 9.39 -6.54 11.56
CA LEU A 77 9.32 -5.07 11.55
C LEU A 77 9.05 -4.54 10.15
N LEU A 78 9.66 -5.13 9.12
CA LEU A 78 9.45 -4.70 7.74
C LEU A 78 8.05 -5.05 7.22
N GLU A 79 7.41 -6.11 7.67
CA GLU A 79 6.01 -6.39 7.37
C GLU A 79 5.10 -5.26 7.90
N GLY A 80 5.37 -4.74 9.12
CA GLY A 80 4.66 -3.58 9.65
C GLY A 80 5.00 -2.27 8.93
N ALA A 81 6.22 -2.14 8.40
CA ALA A 81 6.67 -0.92 7.71
C ALA A 81 5.93 -0.64 6.39
N VAL A 82 5.33 -1.64 5.74
CA VAL A 82 4.70 -1.48 4.41
C VAL A 82 3.56 -0.46 4.39
N HIS A 83 2.96 -0.17 5.54
CA HIS A 83 1.79 0.72 5.61
C HIS A 83 2.15 2.21 5.50
N ASN A 84 3.33 2.61 5.98
CA ASN A 84 3.75 4.02 5.93
C ASN A 84 5.19 4.19 5.47
N SER A 85 5.62 3.35 4.54
CA SER A 85 6.95 3.41 3.95
C SER A 85 6.89 3.29 2.43
N GLU A 86 7.95 3.76 1.77
CA GLU A 86 8.06 3.69 0.32
C GLU A 86 9.52 3.64 -0.12
N PHE A 87 9.75 3.12 -1.34
CA PHE A 87 11.02 3.31 -2.03
C PHE A 87 10.92 4.49 -2.98
N VAL A 88 11.90 5.36 -2.95
CA VAL A 88 11.95 6.57 -3.79
C VAL A 88 13.24 6.59 -4.61
N ASP A 89 13.15 7.14 -5.82
CA ASP A 89 14.32 7.43 -6.62
C ASP A 89 14.77 8.87 -6.35
N VAL A 90 15.96 9.02 -5.75
CA VAL A 90 16.55 10.31 -5.41
C VAL A 90 17.40 10.80 -6.58
N PRO A 91 17.03 11.90 -7.25
CA PRO A 91 17.79 12.42 -8.37
C PRO A 91 19.21 12.83 -7.96
N GLY A 92 20.23 12.29 -8.64
CA GLY A 92 21.64 12.57 -8.40
C GLY A 92 22.42 12.81 -9.69
N ALA A 93 23.59 13.44 -9.60
CA ALA A 93 24.44 13.73 -10.76
C ALA A 93 25.02 12.47 -11.44
N GLY A 94 25.08 11.34 -10.72
CA GLY A 94 25.55 10.03 -11.22
C GLY A 94 24.43 9.07 -11.63
N GLY A 95 23.19 9.55 -11.71
CA GLY A 95 22.00 8.73 -11.89
C GLY A 95 21.12 8.75 -10.64
N PRO A 96 19.89 8.23 -10.70
CA PRO A 96 19.04 8.15 -9.54
C PRO A 96 19.62 7.15 -8.52
N ALA A 97 19.77 7.60 -7.27
CA ALA A 97 20.01 6.72 -6.12
C ALA A 97 18.65 6.28 -5.56
N ARG A 98 18.53 5.04 -5.11
CA ARG A 98 17.32 4.56 -4.47
C ARG A 98 17.42 4.75 -2.96
N ALA A 99 16.32 5.13 -2.33
CA ALA A 99 16.22 5.20 -0.88
C ALA A 99 14.92 4.57 -0.38
N PHE A 100 14.98 3.95 0.79
CA PHE A 100 13.81 3.56 1.57
C PHE A 100 13.47 4.68 2.53
N VAL A 101 12.21 5.07 2.59
CA VAL A 101 11.71 6.14 3.47
C VAL A 101 10.56 5.59 4.29
N SER A 102 10.63 5.78 5.61
CA SER A 102 9.57 5.44 6.54
C SER A 102 9.09 6.69 7.28
N TYR A 103 7.79 6.86 7.35
CA TYR A 103 7.15 8.07 7.89
C TYR A 103 6.48 7.79 9.24
N PRO A 104 6.55 8.73 10.20
CA PRO A 104 5.80 8.64 11.45
C PRO A 104 4.33 8.99 11.25
N ASP A 105 3.45 8.39 12.04
CA ASP A 105 2.04 8.77 12.12
C ASP A 105 1.91 9.97 13.06
N ARG A 106 1.93 11.18 12.52
CA ARG A 106 1.81 12.45 13.24
C ARG A 106 1.27 13.57 12.37
N ALA A 107 0.60 14.54 12.96
CA ALA A 107 0.02 15.70 12.27
C ALA A 107 1.05 16.78 11.94
N ASP A 108 2.03 16.98 12.81
CA ASP A 108 3.06 17.99 12.64
C ASP A 108 4.27 17.47 11.83
N ARG A 109 5.09 18.40 11.36
CA ARG A 109 6.28 18.05 10.59
C ARG A 109 7.33 17.41 11.48
N ALA A 110 7.95 16.35 10.98
CA ALA A 110 8.92 15.56 11.67
C ALA A 110 10.37 15.91 11.29
N PRO A 111 11.35 15.76 12.20
CA PRO A 111 12.75 15.75 11.81
C PRO A 111 13.08 14.51 10.99
N VAL A 112 14.09 14.62 10.15
CA VAL A 112 14.59 13.51 9.33
C VAL A 112 15.81 12.88 10.01
N VAL A 113 15.87 11.54 10.00
CA VAL A 113 17.07 10.79 10.33
C VAL A 113 17.50 9.92 9.14
N ILE A 114 18.71 10.14 8.66
CA ILE A 114 19.34 9.32 7.63
C ILE A 114 20.12 8.21 8.33
N VAL A 115 19.71 6.97 8.12
CA VAL A 115 20.36 5.79 8.70
C VAL A 115 21.28 5.18 7.65
N THR A 116 22.55 5.04 7.99
CA THR A 116 23.56 4.38 7.15
C THR A 116 24.21 3.23 7.90
N THR A 117 24.56 2.19 7.17
CA THR A 117 25.29 1.02 7.68
C THR A 117 26.41 0.66 6.74
N ASP A 118 27.41 -0.08 7.22
CA ASP A 118 28.55 -0.56 6.40
C ASP A 118 28.10 -1.40 5.20
N GLU A 119 26.93 -2.06 5.31
CA GLU A 119 26.38 -2.93 4.28
C GLU A 119 25.35 -2.22 3.36
N GLY A 120 25.14 -0.90 3.55
CA GLY A 120 24.18 -0.11 2.78
C GLY A 120 22.69 -0.41 3.13
N MET A 121 21.79 -0.35 2.16
CA MET A 121 20.34 -0.51 2.37
C MET A 121 19.93 -1.99 2.51
N THR A 122 20.36 -2.63 3.58
CA THR A 122 19.93 -3.98 3.96
C THR A 122 18.54 -3.98 4.58
N ASP A 123 17.95 -5.17 4.75
CA ASP A 123 16.70 -5.34 5.50
C ASP A 123 16.83 -4.79 6.93
N TRP A 124 17.97 -5.03 7.55
CA TRP A 124 18.25 -4.53 8.90
C TRP A 124 18.30 -3.00 8.96
N ALA A 125 19.01 -2.35 8.02
CA ALA A 125 19.07 -0.89 7.93
C ALA A 125 17.65 -0.28 7.74
N ARG A 126 16.83 -0.88 6.89
CA ARG A 126 15.44 -0.45 6.69
C ARG A 126 14.58 -0.63 7.94
N ALA A 127 14.77 -1.72 8.69
CA ALA A 127 14.09 -1.93 9.96
C ALA A 127 14.51 -0.88 11.03
N LEU A 128 15.77 -0.43 11.03
CA LEU A 128 16.22 0.68 11.88
C LEU A 128 15.53 2.00 11.52
N ALA A 129 15.41 2.32 10.22
CA ALA A 129 14.69 3.51 9.78
C ALA A 129 13.18 3.45 10.13
N PHE A 130 12.58 2.27 10.00
CA PHE A 130 11.20 2.08 10.47
C PHE A 130 11.08 2.22 11.98
N GLN A 131 12.03 1.69 12.75
CA GLN A 131 12.05 1.88 14.20
C GLN A 131 12.16 3.37 14.56
N ALA A 132 13.01 4.13 13.86
CA ALA A 132 13.12 5.57 14.08
C ALA A 132 11.79 6.31 13.72
N SER A 133 11.04 5.84 12.73
CA SER A 133 9.74 6.45 12.42
C SER A 133 8.71 6.24 13.52
N ARG A 134 8.78 5.16 14.25
CA ARG A 134 7.93 4.93 15.43
C ARG A 134 8.23 5.91 16.57
N ASP A 135 9.41 6.50 16.57
CA ASP A 135 9.85 7.53 17.52
C ASP A 135 9.69 8.95 16.97
N GLY A 136 8.92 9.10 15.91
CA GLY A 136 8.49 10.38 15.36
C GLY A 136 9.48 11.02 14.39
N PHE A 137 10.46 10.29 13.88
CA PHE A 137 11.36 10.75 12.83
C PHE A 137 10.88 10.27 11.45
N ILE A 138 11.25 10.99 10.40
CA ILE A 138 11.23 10.42 9.05
C ILE A 138 12.53 9.65 8.88
N GLY A 139 12.47 8.32 8.85
CA GLY A 139 13.63 7.45 8.68
C GLY A 139 13.96 7.26 7.20
N ILE A 140 15.21 7.50 6.80
CA ILE A 140 15.69 7.32 5.42
C ILE A 140 16.90 6.38 5.41
N VAL A 141 16.85 5.36 4.55
CA VAL A 141 18.02 4.52 4.24
C VAL A 141 18.33 4.65 2.76
N PRO A 142 19.43 5.28 2.37
CA PRO A 142 19.84 5.32 0.97
C PRO A 142 20.60 4.05 0.57
N ASP A 143 20.56 3.69 -0.73
CA ASP A 143 21.46 2.67 -1.29
C ASP A 143 22.92 3.02 -1.09
N SER A 144 23.23 4.33 -1.20
CA SER A 144 24.54 4.88 -0.91
C SER A 144 24.43 6.30 -0.40
N PRO A 145 25.25 6.68 0.60
CA PRO A 145 25.29 8.04 1.11
C PRO A 145 25.67 9.03 0.01
N SER A 146 24.91 10.12 -0.12
CA SER A 146 25.22 11.17 -1.08
C SER A 146 24.56 12.51 -0.71
N PRO A 147 25.14 13.65 -1.10
CA PRO A 147 24.51 14.96 -0.90
C PRO A 147 23.13 15.09 -1.58
N ALA A 148 22.80 14.22 -2.52
CA ALA A 148 21.47 14.18 -3.15
C ALA A 148 20.41 13.72 -2.15
N VAL A 149 20.73 12.79 -1.25
CA VAL A 149 19.83 12.28 -0.22
C VAL A 149 19.46 13.39 0.78
N GLU A 150 20.44 14.19 1.22
CA GLU A 150 20.17 15.32 2.12
C GLU A 150 19.29 16.39 1.44
N ARG A 151 19.58 16.71 0.17
CA ARG A 151 18.72 17.62 -0.61
C ARG A 151 17.31 17.07 -0.82
N PHE A 152 17.17 15.78 -0.98
CA PHE A 152 15.87 15.11 -1.03
C PHE A 152 15.17 15.22 0.33
N ALA A 153 15.85 14.84 1.41
CA ALA A 153 15.34 14.91 2.78
C ALA A 153 14.80 16.30 3.14
N SER A 154 15.53 17.37 2.76
CA SER A 154 15.11 18.77 3.01
C SER A 154 13.86 19.19 2.24
N ARG A 155 13.46 18.44 1.22
CA ARG A 155 12.30 18.74 0.35
C ARG A 155 11.09 17.86 0.65
N ILE A 156 11.20 16.92 1.58
CA ILE A 156 10.05 16.12 2.00
C ILE A 156 9.02 17.04 2.65
N PRO A 157 7.77 17.11 2.14
CA PRO A 157 6.77 18.07 2.65
C PRO A 157 6.47 17.89 4.14
N ALA A 158 6.57 16.66 4.65
CA ALA A 158 6.37 16.33 6.06
C ALA A 158 7.59 16.63 6.94
N ALA A 159 8.73 17.01 6.36
CA ALA A 159 9.93 17.33 7.15
C ALA A 159 9.86 18.74 7.74
N ASN A 160 10.35 18.86 8.99
CA ASN A 160 10.46 20.16 9.69
C ASN A 160 11.73 20.96 9.32
N GLY A 161 12.59 20.40 8.47
CA GLY A 161 13.85 21.00 8.04
C GLY A 161 15.08 20.55 8.86
N ALA A 162 14.90 19.91 10.01
CA ALA A 162 16.00 19.32 10.76
C ALA A 162 16.40 17.98 10.13
N ILE A 163 17.66 17.85 9.73
CA ILE A 163 18.24 16.62 9.16
C ILE A 163 19.32 16.14 10.11
N THR A 164 19.24 14.87 10.46
CA THR A 164 20.17 14.18 11.36
C THR A 164 20.65 12.90 10.69
N SER A 165 21.70 12.29 11.19
CA SER A 165 22.19 11.00 10.72
C SER A 165 22.51 10.04 11.87
N LEU A 166 22.33 8.75 11.58
CA LEU A 166 22.78 7.63 12.39
C LEU A 166 23.64 6.73 11.49
N GLU A 167 24.93 6.68 11.79
CA GLU A 167 25.85 5.70 11.22
C GLU A 167 25.95 4.51 12.18
N VAL A 168 25.60 3.33 11.72
CA VAL A 168 25.49 2.13 12.56
C VAL A 168 26.40 1.03 12.03
N GLY A 169 27.47 0.75 12.77
CA GLY A 169 28.48 -0.25 12.41
C GLY A 169 29.48 -0.47 13.55
N ASP A 170 30.33 -1.47 13.43
CA ASP A 170 31.45 -1.77 14.36
C ASP A 170 31.05 -1.79 15.84
N GLY A 171 29.83 -2.26 16.16
CA GLY A 171 29.31 -2.30 17.54
C GLY A 171 28.97 -0.93 18.13
N ARG A 172 28.84 0.10 17.29
CA ARG A 172 28.56 1.48 17.67
C ARG A 172 27.47 2.13 16.86
N ILE A 173 26.91 3.20 17.43
CA ILE A 173 25.95 4.10 16.79
C ILE A 173 26.55 5.51 16.90
N HIS A 174 26.88 6.12 15.77
CA HIS A 174 27.30 7.50 15.69
C HIS A 174 26.10 8.36 15.30
N ALA A 175 25.70 9.27 16.18
CA ALA A 175 24.57 10.17 15.97
C ALA A 175 25.08 11.59 15.71
N GLU A 176 24.56 12.23 14.65
CA GLU A 176 24.90 13.59 14.25
C GLU A 176 23.63 14.40 13.96
N ALA A 177 23.54 15.61 14.46
CA ALA A 177 22.41 16.52 14.25
C ALA A 177 22.89 17.81 13.57
N GLY A 178 23.04 17.78 12.25
CA GLY A 178 23.46 18.92 11.44
C GLY A 178 24.86 19.42 11.79
N THR A 179 24.98 20.68 12.23
CA THR A 179 26.23 21.28 12.69
C THR A 179 26.47 21.14 14.22
N ALA A 180 25.62 20.41 14.89
CA ALA A 180 25.65 20.18 16.33
C ALA A 180 26.71 19.13 16.74
N PRO A 181 27.02 18.97 18.04
CA PRO A 181 27.94 17.95 18.49
C PRO A 181 27.48 16.55 18.08
N THR A 182 28.44 15.71 17.73
CA THR A 182 28.24 14.28 17.51
C THR A 182 28.23 13.53 18.83
N ALA A 183 27.50 12.42 18.91
CA ALA A 183 27.50 11.51 20.03
C ALA A 183 27.67 10.06 19.55
N THR A 184 28.32 9.25 20.38
CA THR A 184 28.58 7.84 20.09
C THR A 184 28.03 6.96 21.20
N PHE A 185 27.29 5.95 20.82
CA PHE A 185 26.65 5.00 21.71
C PHE A 185 27.05 3.56 21.35
N ALA A 186 26.95 2.65 22.31
CA ALA A 186 27.14 1.23 22.03
C ALA A 186 25.96 0.71 21.17
N LEU A 187 26.21 -0.21 20.26
CA LEU A 187 25.18 -0.89 19.49
C LEU A 187 24.44 -1.88 20.40
N SER A 188 23.41 -1.40 21.04
CA SER A 188 22.53 -2.11 21.97
C SER A 188 21.17 -1.41 22.03
N ASP A 189 20.14 -2.09 22.55
CA ASP A 189 18.81 -1.51 22.73
C ASP A 189 18.86 -0.18 23.48
N ARG A 190 19.63 -0.13 24.56
CA ARG A 190 19.81 1.09 25.35
C ARG A 190 20.59 2.18 24.58
N GLY A 191 21.59 1.78 23.82
CA GLY A 191 22.38 2.73 23.01
C GLY A 191 21.53 3.31 21.88
N TRP A 192 20.67 2.51 21.26
CA TRP A 192 19.71 2.99 20.25
C TRP A 192 18.73 4.01 20.85
N ALA A 193 18.11 3.69 21.99
CA ALA A 193 17.24 4.62 22.71
C ALA A 193 17.95 5.94 23.03
N SER A 194 19.19 5.87 23.56
CA SER A 194 19.95 7.06 23.89
C SER A 194 20.35 7.88 22.66
N ALA A 195 20.60 7.24 21.51
CA ALA A 195 20.88 7.94 20.26
C ALA A 195 19.64 8.72 19.79
N LEU A 196 18.46 8.11 19.82
CA LEU A 196 17.21 8.80 19.45
C LEU A 196 16.81 9.89 20.44
N GLU A 197 17.03 9.69 21.75
CA GLU A 197 16.87 10.76 22.76
C GLU A 197 17.80 11.95 22.48
N PHE A 198 19.07 11.67 22.17
CA PHE A 198 20.01 12.70 21.78
C PHE A 198 19.53 13.48 20.55
N LEU A 199 19.15 12.79 19.47
CA LEU A 199 18.64 13.45 18.26
C LEU A 199 17.35 14.22 18.54
N SER A 200 16.45 13.70 19.35
CA SER A 200 15.21 14.36 19.74
C SER A 200 15.46 15.67 20.48
N ALA A 201 16.42 15.68 21.40
CA ALA A 201 16.82 16.89 22.11
C ALA A 201 17.41 17.96 21.17
N GLN A 202 18.18 17.56 20.15
CA GLN A 202 18.79 18.47 19.19
C GLN A 202 17.79 19.03 18.14
N THR A 203 16.79 18.25 17.77
CA THR A 203 15.80 18.61 16.74
C THR A 203 14.50 19.19 17.31
N GLY A 204 14.34 19.19 18.64
CA GLY A 204 13.10 19.55 19.31
C GLY A 204 11.97 18.55 19.06
N ASN A 205 12.28 17.32 18.66
CA ASN A 205 11.30 16.27 18.47
C ASN A 205 10.62 15.93 19.82
N ARG A 206 9.31 16.16 19.91
CA ARG A 206 8.50 15.90 21.10
C ARG A 206 7.35 14.94 20.75
N PHE A 207 7.66 13.97 19.95
CA PHE A 207 6.67 13.00 19.52
C PHE A 207 6.35 12.06 20.68
N ASP A 208 5.07 11.96 21.00
CA ASP A 208 4.52 11.00 21.95
C ASP A 208 3.61 10.06 21.14
N PRO A 209 4.02 8.79 20.92
CA PRO A 209 3.24 7.88 20.10
C PRO A 209 1.87 7.64 20.72
N LEU A 210 0.81 7.72 19.93
CA LEU A 210 -0.54 7.44 20.39
C LEU A 210 -0.61 6.02 20.95
N PRO A 211 -1.21 5.83 22.16
CA PRO A 211 -1.38 4.51 22.73
C PRO A 211 -2.16 3.61 21.75
N GLY A 212 -1.59 2.50 21.36
CA GLY A 212 -2.20 1.53 20.45
C GLY A 212 -1.73 1.57 19.00
N MET A 213 -0.89 2.55 18.59
CA MET A 213 -0.31 2.62 17.23
C MET A 213 0.92 1.70 17.02
N ASP A 214 1.05 0.66 17.78
CA ASP A 214 2.04 -0.37 17.48
C ASP A 214 1.49 -1.30 16.37
N HIS A 215 1.71 -0.91 15.11
CA HIS A 215 1.32 -1.69 13.94
C HIS A 215 1.82 -3.13 14.00
N VAL A 216 3.03 -3.34 14.52
CA VAL A 216 3.60 -4.69 14.69
C VAL A 216 2.84 -5.46 15.76
N ALA A 217 2.50 -4.84 16.90
CA ALA A 217 1.68 -5.49 17.92
C ALA A 217 0.24 -5.71 17.44
N MET A 218 -0.27 -4.89 16.54
CA MET A 218 -1.60 -5.05 15.94
C MET A 218 -1.63 -6.20 14.93
N GLU A 219 -0.64 -6.32 14.05
CA GLU A 219 -0.52 -7.45 13.13
C GLU A 219 -0.29 -8.76 13.87
N MET A 220 0.50 -8.74 14.97
CA MET A 220 0.65 -9.91 15.85
C MET A 220 -0.68 -10.32 16.50
N ARG A 221 -1.54 -9.36 16.85
CA ARG A 221 -2.89 -9.65 17.38
C ARG A 221 -3.82 -10.20 16.31
N ALA A 222 -3.67 -9.79 15.05
CA ALA A 222 -4.44 -10.34 13.94
C ALA A 222 -4.13 -11.81 13.70
N GLY A 223 -2.87 -12.19 13.66
CA GLY A 223 -2.46 -13.60 13.55
C GLY A 223 -2.86 -14.46 14.76
N GLN A 224 -3.19 -13.86 15.90
CA GLN A 224 -3.67 -14.55 17.10
C GLN A 224 -5.20 -14.58 17.22
N ALA A 225 -5.92 -13.75 16.47
CA ALA A 225 -7.38 -13.62 16.56
C ALA A 225 -8.14 -14.68 15.75
N THR A 226 -7.53 -15.82 15.46
CA THR A 226 -8.25 -16.98 14.95
C THR A 226 -9.25 -17.49 15.99
N GLY A 227 -10.45 -16.90 16.00
CA GLY A 227 -11.62 -17.49 16.61
C GLY A 227 -12.30 -16.77 17.76
N GLN A 228 -11.78 -15.72 18.36
CA GLN A 228 -12.51 -14.95 19.37
C GLN A 228 -12.27 -13.45 19.22
N ALA A 229 -13.32 -12.73 18.84
CA ALA A 229 -13.35 -11.27 18.98
C ALA A 229 -13.08 -10.92 20.46
N GLY A 230 -11.96 -10.25 20.73
CA GLY A 230 -11.65 -9.75 22.06
C GLY A 230 -12.72 -8.77 22.54
N PRO A 231 -12.84 -8.51 23.86
CA PRO A 231 -13.91 -7.68 24.44
C PRO A 231 -13.87 -6.19 24.01
N GLY A 232 -12.96 -5.78 23.11
CA GLY A 232 -12.85 -4.40 22.59
C GLY A 232 -13.35 -4.19 21.16
N THR A 233 -13.86 -5.23 20.48
CA THR A 233 -14.24 -5.15 19.05
C THR A 233 -15.71 -4.77 18.81
N LYS A 234 -16.43 -4.26 19.78
CA LYS A 234 -17.71 -3.61 19.50
C LYS A 234 -17.43 -2.28 18.81
N PRO A 235 -18.07 -2.01 17.65
CA PRO A 235 -18.01 -0.71 17.05
C PRO A 235 -18.40 0.33 18.09
N ARG A 236 -17.60 1.37 18.23
CA ARG A 236 -17.90 2.47 19.12
C ARG A 236 -19.15 3.17 18.59
N GLU A 237 -20.26 3.11 19.33
CA GLU A 237 -21.40 3.94 19.00
C GLU A 237 -21.00 5.40 19.25
N THR A 238 -20.75 6.13 18.18
CA THR A 238 -20.52 7.58 18.29
C THR A 238 -21.87 8.28 18.24
N PRO A 239 -22.28 8.98 19.32
CA PRO A 239 -23.55 9.69 19.34
C PRO A 239 -23.61 10.70 18.17
N GLY A 240 -24.65 10.58 17.34
CA GLY A 240 -24.91 11.49 16.22
C GLY A 240 -24.53 10.98 14.83
N LEU A 241 -23.86 9.84 14.70
CA LEU A 241 -23.63 9.19 13.42
C LEU A 241 -24.74 8.16 13.15
N ASN A 242 -25.61 8.45 12.18
CA ASN A 242 -26.69 7.53 11.72
C ASN A 242 -26.16 6.44 10.77
N VAL A 243 -24.99 5.89 11.04
CA VAL A 243 -24.37 4.84 10.21
C VAL A 243 -24.30 3.56 11.03
N LYS A 244 -24.84 2.48 10.48
CA LYS A 244 -24.71 1.16 11.10
C LYS A 244 -23.34 0.58 10.74
N PRO A 245 -22.65 -0.09 11.67
CA PRO A 245 -21.37 -0.74 11.39
C PRO A 245 -21.42 -1.67 10.17
N ASP A 246 -22.53 -2.38 10.00
CA ASP A 246 -22.72 -3.28 8.83
C ASP A 246 -22.86 -2.53 7.49
N ASP A 247 -23.05 -1.22 7.50
CA ASP A 247 -23.08 -0.38 6.29
C ASP A 247 -21.71 0.23 5.95
N LEU A 248 -20.68 -0.11 6.73
CA LEU A 248 -19.29 0.30 6.52
C LEU A 248 -18.45 -0.88 6.03
N PRO A 249 -17.34 -0.64 5.32
CA PRO A 249 -16.40 -1.69 5.01
C PRO A 249 -15.82 -2.28 6.29
N ALA A 250 -15.50 -3.57 6.25
CA ALA A 250 -14.86 -4.24 7.37
C ALA A 250 -13.54 -3.53 7.74
N ASN A 251 -13.24 -3.47 9.04
CA ASN A 251 -11.87 -3.21 9.47
C ASN A 251 -10.99 -4.45 9.17
N TRP A 252 -9.70 -4.31 9.35
CA TRP A 252 -8.74 -5.38 9.07
C TRP A 252 -8.97 -6.68 9.87
N VAL A 253 -9.46 -6.59 11.11
CA VAL A 253 -9.74 -7.74 11.98
C VAL A 253 -10.93 -8.57 11.49
N MET A 254 -11.92 -7.91 10.91
CA MET A 254 -13.18 -8.54 10.48
C MET A 254 -13.14 -9.01 9.02
N ALA A 255 -12.15 -8.58 8.25
CA ALA A 255 -12.14 -8.72 6.81
C ALA A 255 -12.12 -10.18 6.34
N GLU A 256 -11.27 -11.04 6.92
CA GLU A 256 -11.19 -12.46 6.60
C GLU A 256 -12.56 -13.15 6.76
N ARG A 257 -13.21 -12.90 7.88
CA ARG A 257 -14.55 -13.46 8.15
C ARG A 257 -15.57 -12.98 7.12
N ILE A 258 -15.57 -11.68 6.79
CA ILE A 258 -16.51 -11.10 5.82
C ILE A 258 -16.31 -11.74 4.45
N VAL A 259 -15.08 -11.83 3.96
CA VAL A 259 -14.77 -12.44 2.67
C VAL A 259 -15.09 -13.93 2.66
N GLY A 260 -14.80 -14.66 3.74
CA GLY A 260 -15.06 -16.08 3.87
C GLY A 260 -16.53 -16.46 3.98
N THR A 261 -17.41 -15.52 4.39
CA THR A 261 -18.86 -15.77 4.59
C THR A 261 -19.75 -14.95 3.67
N THR A 262 -19.19 -14.22 2.73
CA THR A 262 -20.00 -13.38 1.82
C THR A 262 -20.98 -14.22 1.02
N PRO A 263 -22.27 -13.84 0.96
CA PRO A 263 -23.27 -14.50 0.10
C PRO A 263 -23.16 -14.05 -1.37
N ARG A 264 -22.30 -13.06 -1.67
CA ARG A 264 -22.21 -12.47 -3.00
C ARG A 264 -21.39 -13.34 -3.92
N ARG A 265 -21.83 -13.44 -5.17
CA ARG A 265 -21.04 -14.10 -6.20
C ARG A 265 -19.70 -13.37 -6.37
N ASN A 266 -18.63 -14.13 -6.29
CA ASN A 266 -17.28 -13.65 -6.54
C ASN A 266 -16.47 -14.68 -7.33
N GLU A 267 -15.45 -14.22 -8.03
CA GLU A 267 -14.57 -15.07 -8.83
C GLU A 267 -13.23 -14.40 -9.11
N TRP A 268 -12.20 -15.19 -9.37
CA TRP A 268 -10.94 -14.72 -9.91
C TRP A 268 -10.96 -14.77 -11.43
N VAL A 269 -10.49 -13.70 -12.07
CA VAL A 269 -10.33 -13.61 -13.52
C VAL A 269 -8.94 -13.10 -13.88
N ASP A 270 -8.41 -13.55 -15.00
CA ASP A 270 -7.12 -13.10 -15.52
C ASP A 270 -7.34 -12.15 -16.70
N VAL A 271 -7.02 -10.88 -16.52
CA VAL A 271 -7.20 -9.85 -17.54
C VAL A 271 -5.87 -9.60 -18.27
N ALA A 272 -5.83 -9.82 -19.58
CA ALA A 272 -4.63 -9.57 -20.38
C ALA A 272 -4.27 -8.08 -20.43
N VAL A 273 -3.01 -7.75 -20.23
CA VAL A 273 -2.48 -6.38 -20.39
C VAL A 273 -2.00 -6.20 -21.83
N PRO A 274 -2.64 -5.35 -22.64
CA PRO A 274 -2.29 -5.17 -24.04
C PRO A 274 -0.81 -4.85 -24.27
N GLY A 275 -0.21 -5.50 -25.27
CA GLY A 275 1.22 -5.29 -25.62
C GLY A 275 2.22 -5.96 -24.68
N THR A 276 1.77 -6.77 -23.73
CA THR A 276 2.62 -7.50 -22.78
C THR A 276 2.19 -8.97 -22.66
N GLN A 277 2.97 -9.77 -21.93
CA GLN A 277 2.59 -11.13 -21.54
C GLN A 277 1.88 -11.19 -20.17
N VAL A 278 1.71 -10.04 -19.52
CA VAL A 278 1.13 -9.97 -18.18
C VAL A 278 -0.37 -10.25 -18.24
N ARG A 279 -0.82 -11.10 -17.34
CA ARG A 279 -2.24 -11.33 -17.06
C ARG A 279 -2.51 -10.86 -15.63
N MET A 280 -3.38 -9.86 -15.51
CA MET A 280 -3.73 -9.30 -14.21
C MET A 280 -4.68 -10.24 -13.48
N HIS A 281 -4.19 -10.94 -12.47
CA HIS A 281 -5.03 -11.69 -11.56
C HIS A 281 -5.94 -10.73 -10.82
N THR A 282 -7.25 -10.87 -10.98
CA THR A 282 -8.22 -9.86 -10.54
C THR A 282 -9.37 -10.54 -9.84
N TRP A 283 -9.62 -10.18 -8.59
CA TRP A 283 -10.80 -10.66 -7.88
C TRP A 283 -12.01 -9.78 -8.22
N VAL A 284 -13.11 -10.40 -8.58
CA VAL A 284 -14.35 -9.73 -8.96
C VAL A 284 -15.45 -10.16 -8.02
N VAL A 285 -16.21 -9.20 -7.52
CA VAL A 285 -17.42 -9.45 -6.73
C VAL A 285 -18.60 -8.68 -7.32
N TYR A 286 -19.74 -9.35 -7.35
CA TYR A 286 -20.94 -8.86 -8.02
C TYR A 286 -22.01 -8.46 -7.02
N PRO A 287 -22.74 -7.34 -7.26
CA PRO A 287 -23.91 -6.99 -6.47
C PRO A 287 -25.03 -7.99 -6.68
N GLU A 288 -25.99 -7.98 -5.79
CA GLU A 288 -27.23 -8.71 -5.96
C GLU A 288 -28.05 -8.19 -7.17
N GLY A 289 -28.96 -9.02 -7.67
CA GLY A 289 -29.81 -8.68 -8.84
C GLY A 289 -29.10 -8.84 -10.18
N GLU A 290 -29.78 -8.51 -11.28
CA GLU A 290 -29.30 -8.72 -12.65
C GLU A 290 -29.15 -7.43 -13.47
N GLN A 291 -29.47 -6.27 -12.88
CA GLN A 291 -29.36 -4.98 -13.56
C GLN A 291 -27.91 -4.62 -13.90
N LYS A 292 -27.74 -3.85 -14.98
CA LYS A 292 -26.45 -3.29 -15.33
C LYS A 292 -26.12 -2.12 -14.39
N VAL A 293 -24.94 -2.17 -13.78
CA VAL A 293 -24.47 -1.19 -12.79
C VAL A 293 -23.07 -0.69 -13.12
N GLY A 294 -22.64 0.38 -12.48
CA GLY A 294 -21.25 0.86 -12.58
C GLY A 294 -20.25 -0.15 -12.00
N ALA A 295 -19.04 -0.15 -12.54
CA ALA A 295 -17.95 -0.99 -12.07
C ALA A 295 -16.87 -0.14 -11.38
N VAL A 296 -16.38 -0.58 -10.21
CA VAL A 296 -15.39 0.13 -9.41
C VAL A 296 -14.13 -0.73 -9.26
N LEU A 297 -12.99 -0.18 -9.65
CA LEU A 297 -11.68 -0.77 -9.41
C LEU A 297 -11.25 -0.43 -7.98
N VAL A 298 -10.90 -1.44 -7.21
CA VAL A 298 -10.41 -1.30 -5.83
C VAL A 298 -8.88 -1.47 -5.85
N LEU A 299 -8.17 -0.35 -5.75
CA LEU A 299 -6.72 -0.29 -5.93
C LEU A 299 -6.02 -0.35 -4.57
N HIS A 300 -5.34 -1.47 -4.34
CA HIS A 300 -4.64 -1.74 -3.09
C HIS A 300 -3.40 -0.86 -2.89
N GLY A 301 -2.98 -0.70 -1.64
CA GLY A 301 -1.70 -0.11 -1.25
C GLY A 301 -0.55 -1.12 -1.32
N ALA A 302 0.49 -0.87 -0.53
CA ALA A 302 1.68 -1.72 -0.48
C ALA A 302 1.41 -3.15 0.01
N SER A 303 0.40 -3.33 0.88
CA SER A 303 -0.01 -4.64 1.40
C SER A 303 -0.61 -5.59 0.36
N GLY A 304 -0.95 -5.13 -0.86
CA GLY A 304 -1.45 -5.97 -1.94
C GLY A 304 -2.92 -6.38 -1.77
N VAL A 305 -3.32 -7.50 -2.40
CA VAL A 305 -4.69 -8.01 -2.41
C VAL A 305 -4.98 -8.80 -1.13
N THR A 306 -5.07 -8.11 -0.01
CA THR A 306 -5.42 -8.70 1.29
C THR A 306 -6.93 -8.94 1.40
N ASP A 307 -7.34 -9.73 2.41
CA ASP A 307 -8.76 -9.90 2.75
C ASP A 307 -9.45 -8.58 3.01
N TRP A 308 -8.74 -7.61 3.60
CA TRP A 308 -9.31 -6.29 3.82
C TRP A 308 -9.69 -5.59 2.52
N VAL A 309 -8.82 -5.58 1.52
CA VAL A 309 -9.13 -4.97 0.21
C VAL A 309 -10.27 -5.70 -0.48
N ARG A 310 -10.31 -7.03 -0.36
CA ARG A 310 -11.43 -7.86 -0.85
C ARG A 310 -12.72 -7.57 -0.07
N GLY A 311 -12.64 -7.35 1.25
CA GLY A 311 -13.78 -6.95 2.08
C GLY A 311 -14.35 -5.57 1.70
N VAL A 312 -13.49 -4.61 1.33
CA VAL A 312 -13.94 -3.33 0.76
C VAL A 312 -14.67 -3.54 -0.57
N ALA A 313 -14.17 -4.41 -1.44
CA ALA A 313 -14.84 -4.74 -2.69
C ALA A 313 -16.18 -5.44 -2.46
N ASP A 314 -16.28 -6.31 -1.46
CA ASP A 314 -17.53 -6.94 -1.05
C ASP A 314 -18.55 -5.92 -0.54
N GLN A 315 -18.11 -4.91 0.24
CA GLN A 315 -18.97 -3.82 0.68
C GLN A 315 -19.46 -2.98 -0.51
N LEU A 316 -18.61 -2.66 -1.49
CA LEU A 316 -19.03 -1.97 -2.72
C LEU A 316 -20.07 -2.78 -3.48
N ALA A 317 -19.95 -4.10 -3.52
CA ALA A 317 -20.95 -4.97 -4.14
C ALA A 317 -22.26 -4.97 -3.33
N LYS A 318 -22.22 -4.94 -2.01
CA LYS A 318 -23.39 -4.72 -1.16
C LYS A 318 -24.06 -3.38 -1.46
N ASP A 319 -23.28 -2.34 -1.74
CA ASP A 319 -23.76 -0.99 -2.07
C ASP A 319 -24.24 -0.86 -3.53
N GLY A 320 -24.18 -1.94 -4.34
CA GLY A 320 -24.78 -2.04 -5.67
C GLY A 320 -23.83 -1.85 -6.85
N PHE A 321 -22.52 -1.98 -6.68
CA PHE A 321 -21.51 -1.85 -7.75
C PHE A 321 -20.84 -3.20 -8.05
N ILE A 322 -20.42 -3.42 -9.30
CA ILE A 322 -19.43 -4.47 -9.57
C ILE A 322 -18.10 -3.97 -9.04
N ALA A 323 -17.42 -4.74 -8.21
CA ALA A 323 -16.09 -4.35 -7.69
C ALA A 323 -15.01 -5.30 -8.19
N LEU A 324 -13.87 -4.75 -8.61
CA LEU A 324 -12.74 -5.48 -9.14
C LEU A 324 -11.46 -5.10 -8.38
N VAL A 325 -10.77 -6.09 -7.86
CA VAL A 325 -9.49 -5.92 -7.15
C VAL A 325 -8.36 -6.46 -8.04
N PRO A 326 -7.71 -5.62 -8.84
CA PRO A 326 -6.56 -6.05 -9.64
C PRO A 326 -5.33 -6.25 -8.77
N ASP A 327 -4.65 -7.38 -8.92
CA ASP A 327 -3.36 -7.62 -8.28
C ASP A 327 -2.22 -6.99 -9.09
N LEU A 328 -1.71 -5.84 -8.63
CA LEU A 328 -0.61 -5.13 -9.29
C LEU A 328 0.71 -5.92 -9.28
N SER A 329 0.83 -6.94 -8.44
CA SER A 329 2.00 -7.84 -8.40
C SER A 329 1.93 -9.00 -9.37
N SER A 330 0.85 -9.15 -10.15
CA SER A 330 0.70 -10.20 -11.15
C SER A 330 1.92 -10.28 -12.08
N GLY A 331 2.52 -11.46 -12.18
CA GLY A 331 3.70 -11.72 -13.00
C GLY A 331 5.02 -11.22 -12.39
N LEU A 332 5.02 -10.68 -11.16
CA LEU A 332 6.23 -10.20 -10.48
C LEU A 332 6.72 -11.17 -9.39
N GLY A 333 5.88 -12.09 -8.97
CA GLY A 333 6.23 -13.08 -7.96
C GLY A 333 7.23 -14.11 -8.49
N PRO A 334 7.79 -14.94 -7.61
CA PRO A 334 8.58 -16.10 -7.99
C PRO A 334 7.90 -16.90 -9.11
N ASP A 335 8.67 -17.32 -10.10
CA ASP A 335 8.21 -18.07 -11.27
C ASP A 335 7.08 -17.37 -12.08
N GLY A 336 7.02 -16.04 -12.02
CA GLY A 336 5.98 -15.25 -12.70
C GLY A 336 4.63 -15.29 -12.00
N GLY A 337 4.60 -15.62 -10.71
CA GLY A 337 3.39 -15.69 -9.89
C GLY A 337 2.78 -14.33 -9.55
N ASN A 338 1.75 -14.36 -8.73
CA ASN A 338 0.96 -13.22 -8.26
C ASN A 338 1.21 -12.93 -6.77
N PHE A 339 0.32 -12.19 -6.10
CA PHE A 339 0.45 -11.81 -4.69
C PHE A 339 0.64 -13.00 -3.73
N ASP A 340 0.04 -14.16 -4.03
CA ASP A 340 0.14 -15.38 -3.22
C ASP A 340 1.52 -16.05 -3.31
N SER A 341 2.31 -15.71 -4.33
CA SER A 341 3.65 -16.27 -4.54
C SER A 341 4.71 -15.60 -3.67
N PHE A 342 4.40 -14.45 -3.06
CA PHE A 342 5.32 -13.77 -2.18
C PHE A 342 5.17 -14.27 -0.75
N ARG A 343 6.27 -14.68 -0.16
CA ARG A 343 6.29 -15.10 1.24
C ARG A 343 6.10 -13.93 2.22
N PHE A 344 6.57 -12.72 1.82
CA PHE A 344 6.54 -11.53 2.65
C PHE A 344 5.92 -10.35 1.88
N MET A 345 5.13 -9.53 2.59
CA MET A 345 4.55 -8.29 2.02
C MET A 345 5.63 -7.30 1.57
N ASP A 346 6.73 -7.20 2.31
CA ASP A 346 7.86 -6.34 1.96
C ASP A 346 8.48 -6.72 0.60
N ASP A 347 8.65 -8.01 0.30
CA ASP A 347 9.16 -8.46 -1.00
C ASP A 347 8.19 -8.10 -2.13
N ARG A 348 6.89 -8.23 -1.90
CA ARG A 348 5.85 -7.81 -2.84
C ARG A 348 5.83 -6.30 -3.05
N MET A 349 5.93 -5.51 -1.96
CA MET A 349 6.03 -4.06 -2.03
C MET A 349 7.23 -3.63 -2.89
N ARG A 350 8.41 -4.21 -2.66
CA ARG A 350 9.61 -3.94 -3.46
C ARG A 350 9.39 -4.25 -4.94
N ALA A 351 8.79 -5.38 -5.25
CA ALA A 351 8.52 -5.78 -6.63
C ALA A 351 7.53 -4.83 -7.33
N THR A 352 6.45 -4.46 -6.66
CA THR A 352 5.44 -3.54 -7.23
C THR A 352 5.95 -2.12 -7.37
N GLN A 353 6.71 -1.61 -6.41
CA GLN A 353 7.31 -0.27 -6.47
C GLN A 353 8.52 -0.16 -7.41
N ALA A 354 9.05 -1.29 -7.91
CA ALA A 354 10.02 -1.30 -8.99
C ALA A 354 9.39 -1.07 -10.38
N LEU A 355 8.07 -1.21 -10.50
CA LEU A 355 7.36 -0.90 -11.74
C LEU A 355 7.38 0.61 -12.00
N ASN A 356 7.67 1.01 -13.21
CA ASN A 356 7.49 2.39 -13.61
C ASN A 356 5.98 2.75 -13.72
N ARG A 357 5.69 4.05 -13.70
CA ARG A 357 4.30 4.55 -13.75
C ARG A 357 3.53 4.05 -14.97
N GLU A 358 4.16 3.96 -16.13
CA GLU A 358 3.51 3.53 -17.36
C GLU A 358 3.05 2.07 -17.25
N ALA A 359 3.89 1.19 -16.72
CA ALA A 359 3.55 -0.21 -16.48
C ALA A 359 2.41 -0.34 -15.48
N VAL A 360 2.43 0.40 -14.37
CA VAL A 360 1.33 0.41 -13.38
C VAL A 360 0.03 0.87 -14.03
N MET A 361 0.04 2.00 -14.74
CA MET A 361 -1.16 2.53 -15.37
C MET A 361 -1.65 1.63 -16.52
N GLY A 362 -0.77 0.99 -17.26
CA GLY A 362 -1.12 -0.01 -18.28
C GLY A 362 -1.91 -1.18 -17.69
N ARG A 363 -1.46 -1.72 -16.56
CA ARG A 363 -2.12 -2.78 -15.80
C ARG A 363 -3.52 -2.35 -15.34
N ILE A 364 -3.64 -1.19 -14.68
CA ILE A 364 -4.91 -0.69 -14.15
C ILE A 364 -5.90 -0.38 -15.28
N LYS A 365 -5.45 0.26 -16.36
CA LYS A 365 -6.30 0.58 -17.52
C LYS A 365 -6.82 -0.67 -18.22
N ALA A 366 -6.02 -1.74 -18.32
CA ALA A 366 -6.48 -3.01 -18.87
C ALA A 366 -7.68 -3.58 -18.08
N VAL A 367 -7.60 -3.56 -16.73
CA VAL A 367 -8.70 -4.03 -15.88
C VAL A 367 -9.91 -3.09 -15.95
N ARG A 368 -9.69 -1.76 -16.02
CA ARG A 368 -10.78 -0.79 -16.23
C ARG A 368 -11.55 -1.08 -17.54
N ASP A 369 -10.83 -1.29 -18.64
CA ASP A 369 -11.42 -1.53 -19.95
C ASP A 369 -12.14 -2.89 -20.02
N PHE A 370 -11.64 -3.87 -19.28
CA PHE A 370 -12.35 -5.14 -19.06
C PHE A 370 -13.65 -4.90 -18.27
N ALA A 371 -13.57 -4.18 -17.15
CA ALA A 371 -14.72 -3.88 -16.29
C ALA A 371 -15.83 -3.14 -17.04
N ALA A 372 -15.50 -2.18 -17.90
CA ALA A 372 -16.46 -1.46 -18.71
C ALA A 372 -17.23 -2.36 -19.69
N LYS A 373 -16.64 -3.48 -20.13
CA LYS A 373 -17.20 -4.41 -21.11
C LYS A 373 -17.89 -5.63 -20.48
N MET A 374 -17.87 -5.76 -19.16
CA MET A 374 -18.52 -6.89 -18.49
C MET A 374 -20.03 -6.92 -18.78
N PRO A 375 -20.65 -8.10 -18.93
CA PRO A 375 -22.08 -8.21 -19.30
C PRO A 375 -23.02 -7.43 -18.37
N ARG A 376 -22.69 -7.37 -17.07
CA ARG A 376 -23.47 -6.65 -16.05
C ARG A 376 -23.01 -5.21 -15.85
N SER A 377 -21.98 -4.73 -16.56
CA SER A 377 -21.55 -3.35 -16.52
C SER A 377 -22.46 -2.46 -17.37
N ASN A 378 -22.77 -1.26 -16.89
CA ASN A 378 -23.39 -0.21 -17.68
C ASN A 378 -22.38 0.61 -18.50
N GLY A 379 -21.12 0.19 -18.55
CA GLY A 379 -20.01 0.84 -19.26
C GLY A 379 -19.32 1.96 -18.49
N ARG A 380 -19.84 2.36 -17.31
CA ARG A 380 -19.22 3.40 -16.48
C ARG A 380 -18.28 2.78 -15.46
N THR A 381 -17.10 3.39 -15.33
CA THR A 381 -16.06 2.88 -14.41
C THR A 381 -15.63 3.93 -13.40
N GLY A 382 -15.55 3.52 -12.15
CA GLY A 382 -14.93 4.27 -11.06
C GLY A 382 -13.68 3.57 -10.54
N SER A 383 -12.94 4.26 -9.68
CA SER A 383 -11.86 3.67 -8.91
C SER A 383 -11.88 4.20 -7.48
N ILE A 384 -11.56 3.32 -6.53
CA ILE A 384 -11.23 3.65 -5.15
C ILE A 384 -9.82 3.13 -4.90
N GLY A 385 -9.01 3.89 -4.20
CA GLY A 385 -7.67 3.44 -3.89
C GLY A 385 -7.20 3.89 -2.52
N PHE A 386 -6.29 3.12 -1.94
CA PHE A 386 -5.78 3.26 -0.59
C PHE A 386 -4.27 3.44 -0.62
N CYS A 387 -3.71 4.41 0.12
CA CYS A 387 -2.26 4.65 0.15
C CYS A 387 -1.70 4.86 -1.28
N GLY A 388 -0.73 4.08 -1.73
CA GLY A 388 -0.25 4.06 -3.10
C GLY A 388 -1.36 3.79 -4.14
N GLY A 389 -2.33 2.94 -3.81
CA GLY A 389 -3.54 2.74 -4.62
C GLY A 389 -4.40 4.00 -4.73
N GLY A 390 -4.44 4.84 -3.69
CA GLY A 390 -5.08 6.15 -3.72
C GLY A 390 -4.41 7.07 -4.73
N THR A 391 -3.08 7.13 -4.74
CA THR A 391 -2.32 7.85 -5.76
C THR A 391 -2.61 7.31 -7.16
N ASN A 392 -2.73 5.99 -7.32
CA ASN A 392 -3.08 5.37 -8.59
C ASN A 392 -4.51 5.71 -9.03
N SER A 393 -5.48 5.76 -8.10
CA SER A 393 -6.85 6.18 -8.38
C SER A 393 -6.90 7.64 -8.84
N PHE A 394 -6.16 8.54 -8.19
CA PHE A 394 -6.05 9.94 -8.63
C PHE A 394 -5.39 10.03 -10.00
N THR A 395 -4.31 9.26 -10.22
CA THR A 395 -3.61 9.23 -11.50
C THR A 395 -4.53 8.77 -12.64
N LEU A 396 -5.43 7.83 -12.36
CA LEU A 396 -6.41 7.36 -13.35
C LEU A 396 -7.33 8.49 -13.85
N ALA A 397 -7.69 9.43 -12.97
CA ALA A 397 -8.46 10.62 -13.37
C ALA A 397 -7.71 11.49 -14.37
N THR A 398 -6.37 11.48 -14.38
CA THR A 398 -5.54 12.28 -15.30
C THR A 398 -5.10 11.51 -16.55
N ASP A 399 -4.96 10.19 -16.47
CA ASP A 399 -4.30 9.37 -17.50
C ASP A 399 -5.27 8.46 -18.28
N ALA A 400 -6.54 8.43 -17.90
CA ALA A 400 -7.52 7.51 -18.46
C ALA A 400 -8.79 8.23 -18.98
N PRO A 401 -8.78 8.75 -20.20
CA PRO A 401 -9.98 9.30 -20.81
C PRO A 401 -11.16 8.32 -20.75
N GLY A 402 -12.35 8.82 -20.42
CA GLY A 402 -13.54 7.98 -20.25
C GLY A 402 -13.68 7.30 -18.87
N HIS A 403 -12.71 7.47 -17.97
CA HIS A 403 -12.91 7.16 -16.56
C HIS A 403 -13.92 8.13 -15.94
N ASN A 404 -14.81 7.66 -15.06
CA ASN A 404 -15.97 8.44 -14.66
C ASN A 404 -15.88 9.02 -13.25
N ALA A 405 -15.12 8.39 -12.34
CA ALA A 405 -15.00 8.84 -10.95
C ALA A 405 -13.76 8.23 -10.28
N SER A 406 -13.00 9.04 -9.54
CA SER A 406 -11.87 8.57 -8.72
C SER A 406 -12.08 8.92 -7.26
N VAL A 407 -11.99 7.94 -6.37
CA VAL A 407 -11.98 8.13 -4.91
C VAL A 407 -10.61 7.80 -4.37
N VAL A 408 -10.11 8.67 -3.52
CA VAL A 408 -8.74 8.64 -3.00
C VAL A 408 -8.78 8.60 -1.47
N TYR A 409 -8.36 7.51 -0.88
CA TYR A 409 -8.14 7.42 0.55
C TYR A 409 -6.64 7.53 0.86
N TYR A 410 -6.27 8.57 1.58
CA TYR A 410 -4.89 8.84 2.06
C TYR A 410 -3.80 8.58 1.01
N GLY A 411 -4.08 8.93 -0.25
CA GLY A 411 -3.12 8.85 -1.37
C GLY A 411 -2.66 10.22 -1.82
N GLY A 412 -1.39 10.35 -2.20
CA GLY A 412 -0.84 11.59 -2.73
C GLY A 412 -1.36 11.93 -4.13
N PRO A 413 -1.27 13.20 -4.55
CA PRO A 413 -1.63 13.59 -5.91
C PRO A 413 -0.60 13.08 -6.93
N PRO A 414 -0.99 12.94 -8.20
CA PRO A 414 -0.03 12.76 -9.28
C PRO A 414 0.82 14.04 -9.44
N PRO A 415 1.91 14.00 -10.23
CA PRO A 415 2.72 15.19 -10.50
C PRO A 415 1.85 16.38 -10.91
N VAL A 416 2.16 17.58 -10.38
CA VAL A 416 1.34 18.82 -10.57
C VAL A 416 1.06 19.08 -12.05
N ALA A 417 2.04 18.89 -12.93
CA ALA A 417 1.88 19.06 -14.37
C ALA A 417 0.80 18.13 -15.00
N SER A 418 0.48 17.02 -14.34
CA SER A 418 -0.55 16.08 -14.80
C SER A 418 -1.97 16.53 -14.42
N LEU A 419 -2.13 17.38 -13.40
CA LEU A 419 -3.45 17.80 -12.90
C LEU A 419 -4.30 18.48 -13.95
N ALA A 420 -3.68 19.21 -14.88
CA ALA A 420 -4.37 19.85 -16.01
C ALA A 420 -5.10 18.83 -16.92
N LYS A 421 -4.65 17.57 -16.95
CA LYS A 421 -5.24 16.50 -17.76
C LYS A 421 -6.44 15.82 -17.09
N ALA A 422 -6.76 16.16 -15.83
CA ALA A 422 -7.86 15.51 -15.12
C ALA A 422 -9.16 15.63 -15.92
N SER A 423 -9.75 14.47 -16.24
CA SER A 423 -10.97 14.33 -17.04
C SER A 423 -12.12 13.70 -16.23
N ALA A 424 -11.83 13.09 -15.10
CA ALA A 424 -12.80 12.56 -14.16
C ALA A 424 -12.83 13.37 -12.86
N PRO A 425 -13.98 13.52 -12.19
CA PRO A 425 -14.05 14.11 -10.86
C PRO A 425 -13.30 13.23 -9.86
N VAL A 426 -12.69 13.89 -8.87
CA VAL A 426 -11.90 13.25 -7.80
C VAL A 426 -12.47 13.64 -6.45
N LEU A 427 -12.68 12.63 -5.59
CA LEU A 427 -13.07 12.79 -4.19
C LEU A 427 -11.96 12.22 -3.30
N GLY A 428 -11.40 13.04 -2.40
CA GLY A 428 -10.27 12.66 -1.56
C GLY A 428 -10.59 12.72 -0.07
N PHE A 429 -10.07 11.73 0.69
CA PHE A 429 -10.23 11.62 2.14
C PHE A 429 -8.87 11.44 2.82
N TYR A 430 -8.58 12.29 3.80
CA TYR A 430 -7.25 12.43 4.37
C TYR A 430 -7.29 12.56 5.90
N GLY A 431 -6.45 11.80 6.59
CA GLY A 431 -6.23 11.98 8.02
C GLY A 431 -5.23 13.10 8.29
N GLU A 432 -5.46 13.90 9.33
CA GLU A 432 -4.53 14.99 9.70
C GLU A 432 -3.26 14.46 10.36
N ASP A 433 -3.31 13.29 11.01
CA ASP A 433 -2.13 12.63 11.58
C ASP A 433 -1.29 11.86 10.54
N ASP A 434 -1.59 12.04 9.25
CA ASP A 434 -0.74 11.63 8.11
C ASP A 434 -0.06 12.85 7.49
N ALA A 435 0.91 13.43 8.18
CA ALA A 435 1.56 14.67 7.76
C ALA A 435 2.14 14.58 6.32
N ARG A 436 2.61 13.41 5.90
CA ARG A 436 3.15 13.17 4.57
C ARG A 436 2.13 13.49 3.46
N ILE A 437 0.94 12.94 3.57
CA ILE A 437 -0.11 13.13 2.57
C ILE A 437 -0.90 14.41 2.85
N PHE A 438 -1.24 14.68 4.11
CA PHE A 438 -2.01 15.86 4.49
C PHE A 438 -1.36 17.16 4.02
N SER A 439 -0.03 17.28 4.10
CA SER A 439 0.72 18.46 3.63
C SER A 439 0.53 18.76 2.14
N THR A 440 0.10 17.79 1.32
CA THR A 440 -0.12 17.95 -0.12
C THR A 440 -1.53 18.43 -0.47
N VAL A 441 -2.50 18.26 0.45
CA VAL A 441 -3.94 18.46 0.17
C VAL A 441 -4.28 19.90 -0.20
N ALA A 442 -3.82 20.86 0.58
CA ALA A 442 -4.13 22.28 0.35
C ALA A 442 -3.58 22.76 -1.01
N GLY A 443 -2.34 22.41 -1.33
CA GLY A 443 -1.72 22.77 -2.61
C GLY A 443 -2.43 22.11 -3.80
N THR A 444 -2.81 20.84 -3.68
CA THR A 444 -3.56 20.11 -4.69
C THR A 444 -4.94 20.76 -4.92
N ARG A 445 -5.66 21.10 -3.85
CA ARG A 445 -6.96 21.78 -3.94
C ARG A 445 -6.84 23.11 -4.67
N ALA A 446 -5.86 23.92 -4.29
CA ALA A 446 -5.63 25.23 -4.91
C ALA A 446 -5.34 25.08 -6.42
N GLU A 447 -4.48 24.13 -6.80
CA GLU A 447 -4.12 23.93 -8.21
C GLU A 447 -5.29 23.35 -9.03
N MET A 448 -6.03 22.37 -8.52
CA MET A 448 -7.21 21.82 -9.20
C MET A 448 -8.30 22.91 -9.40
N THR A 449 -8.51 23.77 -8.38
CA THR A 449 -9.41 24.93 -8.50
C THR A 449 -8.94 25.89 -9.57
N ARG A 450 -7.65 26.26 -9.58
CA ARG A 450 -7.05 27.13 -10.58
C ARG A 450 -7.22 26.57 -12.01
N LEU A 451 -7.15 25.27 -12.16
CA LEU A 451 -7.31 24.57 -13.44
C LEU A 451 -8.79 24.31 -13.82
N GLY A 452 -9.76 24.69 -12.99
CA GLY A 452 -11.19 24.42 -13.20
C GLY A 452 -11.52 22.94 -13.19
N LYS A 453 -10.78 22.12 -12.43
CA LYS A 453 -10.96 20.67 -12.32
C LYS A 453 -11.80 20.30 -11.11
N SER A 454 -12.62 19.24 -11.24
CA SER A 454 -13.45 18.74 -10.16
C SER A 454 -12.60 17.96 -9.15
N TYR A 455 -12.39 18.56 -7.98
CA TYR A 455 -11.71 17.94 -6.86
C TYR A 455 -12.37 18.37 -5.55
N GLU A 456 -12.95 17.41 -4.85
CA GLU A 456 -13.48 17.58 -3.50
C GLU A 456 -12.57 16.82 -2.53
N SER A 457 -12.26 17.41 -1.38
CA SER A 457 -11.42 16.78 -0.38
C SER A 457 -11.87 17.07 1.03
N HIS A 458 -11.87 16.03 1.87
CA HIS A 458 -12.21 16.05 3.28
C HIS A 458 -10.99 15.67 4.11
N THR A 459 -10.80 16.35 5.24
CA THR A 459 -9.74 16.05 6.20
C THR A 459 -10.35 15.75 7.55
N TYR A 460 -9.76 14.82 8.29
CA TYR A 460 -10.28 14.30 9.54
C TYR A 460 -9.24 14.48 10.64
N PRO A 461 -9.55 15.35 11.65
CA PRO A 461 -8.67 15.54 12.81
C PRO A 461 -8.43 14.21 13.53
N HIS A 462 -7.17 13.96 13.90
CA HIS A 462 -6.75 12.76 14.66
C HIS A 462 -7.05 11.42 13.95
N ALA A 463 -7.29 11.44 12.64
CA ALA A 463 -7.29 10.24 11.85
C ALA A 463 -5.89 10.02 11.24
N THR A 464 -5.46 8.76 11.24
CA THR A 464 -4.11 8.35 10.80
C THR A 464 -4.09 8.02 9.31
N HIS A 465 -2.89 7.78 8.78
CA HIS A 465 -2.76 7.02 7.54
C HIS A 465 -3.50 5.67 7.69
N SER A 466 -4.13 5.17 6.64
CA SER A 466 -4.90 3.90 6.68
C SER A 466 -6.13 3.87 7.62
N PHE A 467 -6.76 5.01 7.92
CA PHE A 467 -7.88 5.08 8.86
C PHE A 467 -9.06 4.16 8.49
N LEU A 468 -9.31 3.91 7.21
CA LEU A 468 -10.38 2.99 6.77
C LEU A 468 -10.06 1.52 7.11
N TRP A 469 -8.79 1.17 7.21
CA TRP A 469 -8.30 -0.15 7.57
C TRP A 469 -8.25 -0.32 9.09
N MET A 470 -7.74 0.69 9.81
CA MET A 470 -7.52 0.71 11.27
C MET A 470 -8.61 1.50 11.99
N GLN A 471 -9.87 1.11 11.83
CA GLN A 471 -11.03 1.87 12.32
C GLN A 471 -11.11 2.01 13.85
N ASP A 472 -10.42 1.16 14.59
CA ASP A 472 -10.42 1.12 16.06
C ASP A 472 -9.37 2.04 16.72
N LEU A 473 -8.62 2.81 15.92
CA LEU A 473 -7.61 3.75 16.40
C LEU A 473 -8.08 5.20 16.32
N GLY A 474 -7.78 5.99 17.35
CA GLY A 474 -8.04 7.43 17.36
C GLY A 474 -9.43 7.80 16.86
N ASN A 475 -9.53 8.71 15.90
CA ASN A 475 -10.77 9.13 15.24
C ASN A 475 -11.00 8.41 13.89
N ASN A 476 -10.36 7.28 13.67
CA ASN A 476 -10.44 6.55 12.40
C ASN A 476 -11.85 6.02 12.11
N PHE A 477 -12.58 5.64 13.15
CA PHE A 477 -13.98 5.20 12.98
C PHE A 477 -14.87 6.34 12.51
N GLU A 478 -14.76 7.51 13.12
CA GLU A 478 -15.50 8.71 12.73
C GLU A 478 -15.17 9.13 11.29
N ALA A 479 -13.90 9.09 10.92
CA ALA A 479 -13.44 9.34 9.55
C ALA A 479 -14.04 8.32 8.57
N THR A 480 -14.10 7.04 8.93
CA THR A 480 -14.71 5.98 8.13
C THR A 480 -16.20 6.18 7.98
N ALA A 481 -16.90 6.48 9.08
CA ALA A 481 -18.35 6.65 9.13
C ALA A 481 -18.84 7.87 8.32
N ASP A 482 -18.02 8.91 8.16
CA ASP A 482 -18.32 10.06 7.29
C ASP A 482 -17.88 9.81 5.84
N SER A 483 -16.68 9.26 5.61
CA SER A 483 -16.12 9.13 4.27
C SER A 483 -16.81 8.07 3.41
N TRP A 484 -17.25 6.94 4.00
CA TRP A 484 -17.86 5.87 3.22
C TRP A 484 -19.21 6.24 2.61
N PRO A 485 -20.18 6.80 3.33
CA PRO A 485 -21.43 7.26 2.72
C PRO A 485 -21.20 8.31 1.62
N ARG A 486 -20.20 9.20 1.75
CA ARG A 486 -19.82 10.16 0.70
C ARG A 486 -19.29 9.46 -0.53
N THR A 487 -18.45 8.44 -0.34
CA THR A 487 -17.95 7.59 -1.43
C THR A 487 -19.10 6.98 -2.23
N ILE A 488 -20.08 6.39 -1.54
CA ILE A 488 -21.22 5.75 -2.18
C ILE A 488 -22.14 6.77 -2.88
N ALA A 489 -22.37 7.92 -2.25
CA ALA A 489 -23.14 9.01 -2.89
C ALA A 489 -22.44 9.53 -4.15
N PHE A 490 -21.13 9.70 -4.11
CA PHE A 490 -20.31 10.12 -5.24
C PHE A 490 -20.38 9.11 -6.41
N TYR A 491 -20.29 7.81 -6.12
CA TYR A 491 -20.45 6.80 -7.18
C TYR A 491 -21.87 6.73 -7.72
N ARG A 492 -22.90 6.85 -6.88
CA ARG A 492 -24.29 6.91 -7.36
C ARG A 492 -24.50 8.09 -8.30
N GLN A 493 -23.87 9.23 -8.05
CA GLN A 493 -23.94 10.40 -8.93
C GLN A 493 -23.21 10.17 -10.27
N HIS A 494 -22.02 9.59 -10.24
CA HIS A 494 -21.12 9.56 -11.40
C HIS A 494 -21.14 8.24 -12.18
N LEU A 495 -21.60 7.14 -11.60
CA LEU A 495 -21.64 5.81 -12.23
C LEU A 495 -23.06 5.34 -12.56
N ALA A 496 -24.10 6.13 -12.26
CA ALA A 496 -25.46 5.81 -12.69
C ALA A 496 -25.56 5.80 -14.23
N THR A 497 -26.43 4.95 -14.77
CA THR A 497 -26.79 4.99 -16.17
C THR A 497 -27.45 6.34 -16.45
N PRO A 498 -27.01 7.13 -17.45
CA PRO A 498 -27.71 8.33 -17.84
C PRO A 498 -29.17 7.99 -18.18
N PRO A 499 -30.14 8.84 -17.82
CA PRO A 499 -31.51 8.63 -18.25
C PRO A 499 -31.51 8.52 -19.80
N SER A 500 -32.21 7.54 -20.32
CA SER A 500 -32.46 7.40 -21.77
C SER A 500 -33.08 8.70 -22.28
N ARG A 501 -32.40 9.37 -23.21
CA ARG A 501 -32.95 10.55 -23.91
C ARG A 501 -34.10 10.16 -24.79
#